data_eaf79f923c373ebc1f8740ff27441a92
#
_entry.id   eaf79f923c373ebc1f8740ff27441a92
#
_cell.length_a   1.000
_cell.length_b   1.000
_cell.length_c   1.000
_cell.angle_alpha   90.00
_cell.angle_beta   90.00
_cell.angle_gamma   90.00
#
_symmetry.space_group_name_H-M   'P 1'
#
loop_
_entity.id
_entity.type
_entity.pdbx_description
1 polymer ?
#
loop_
_entity_poly.entity_id
_entity_poly.type
_entity_poly.pdbx_seq_one_letter_code
_entity_poly.pdbx_strand_id
1 'polypeptide(L)'
;MITVQFLLAFLIRVYYNLFATPVNALPKSSNSHKEILYDFTTIDNVDNWIEISDTVRTVGKSKAALVLQTTQVFQHAIFFTLLNPQPNGAGFAGVRTMTNSDLSSFKDIEITCRGQGSNSHYKVVLRHKGLHSNEDVEYEQFFVAPMSSTEFSTLRLPLANFKAYYRGREVPAAEPLDTAHITMLGLQVYGGVYSPIKQKGASALEVKDISVS
;
A
#
# COMPACT_ATOMS: atom_id res chain seq x y z
N MET A 1 -10.60 -54.52 -50.94
CA MET A 1 -9.49 -53.96 -50.13
C MET A 1 -9.51 -52.44 -49.98
N ILE A 2 -10.60 -51.73 -50.32
CA ILE A 2 -10.71 -50.25 -50.31
C ILE A 2 -11.45 -49.71 -49.05
N THR A 3 -12.16 -50.53 -48.34
CA THR A 3 -13.03 -50.12 -47.22
C THR A 3 -12.30 -49.89 -45.87
N VAL A 4 -11.17 -50.49 -45.65
CA VAL A 4 -10.45 -50.40 -44.34
C VAL A 4 -9.65 -49.08 -44.22
N GLN A 5 -9.10 -48.53 -45.35
CA GLN A 5 -8.36 -47.29 -45.35
C GLN A 5 -9.23 -46.06 -45.08
N PHE A 6 -10.49 -46.04 -45.56
CA PHE A 6 -11.41 -44.96 -45.28
C PHE A 6 -11.90 -44.90 -43.83
N LEU A 7 -12.03 -46.03 -43.20
CA LEU A 7 -12.46 -46.09 -41.80
C LEU A 7 -11.36 -45.63 -40.84
N LEU A 8 -10.10 -45.90 -41.14
CA LEU A 8 -8.95 -45.48 -40.35
C LEU A 8 -8.73 -43.95 -40.45
N ALA A 9 -8.89 -43.37 -41.66
CA ALA A 9 -8.76 -41.93 -41.87
C ALA A 9 -9.88 -41.14 -41.18
N PHE A 10 -11.10 -41.70 -41.13
CA PHE A 10 -12.24 -41.06 -40.43
C PHE A 10 -12.07 -41.12 -38.92
N LEU A 11 -11.60 -42.22 -38.34
CA LEU A 11 -11.31 -42.35 -36.91
C LEU A 11 -10.17 -41.43 -36.44
N ILE A 12 -9.11 -41.25 -37.24
CA ILE A 12 -8.03 -40.32 -36.93
C ILE A 12 -8.53 -38.87 -36.95
N ARG A 13 -9.40 -38.50 -37.90
CA ARG A 13 -9.96 -37.14 -37.98
C ARG A 13 -10.94 -36.82 -36.83
N VAL A 14 -11.71 -37.81 -36.37
CA VAL A 14 -12.59 -37.69 -35.20
C VAL A 14 -11.77 -37.60 -33.92
N TYR A 15 -10.66 -38.35 -33.80
CA TYR A 15 -9.75 -38.31 -32.64
C TYR A 15 -9.08 -36.95 -32.50
N TYR A 16 -8.59 -36.33 -33.58
CA TYR A 16 -7.98 -34.98 -33.54
C TYR A 16 -8.98 -33.87 -33.22
N ASN A 17 -10.27 -34.01 -33.58
CA ASN A 17 -11.29 -32.99 -33.25
C ASN A 17 -11.84 -33.14 -31.83
N LEU A 18 -11.72 -34.29 -31.17
CA LEU A 18 -12.19 -34.52 -29.79
C LEU A 18 -11.18 -34.17 -28.72
N PHE A 19 -9.87 -34.07 -29.08
CA PHE A 19 -8.80 -33.79 -28.12
C PHE A 19 -7.99 -32.54 -28.44
N ALA A 20 -8.32 -31.77 -29.47
CA ALA A 20 -7.80 -30.45 -29.68
C ALA A 20 -8.50 -29.48 -28.71
N THR A 21 -8.09 -29.48 -27.45
CA THR A 21 -8.41 -28.34 -26.57
C THR A 21 -7.81 -27.09 -27.23
N PRO A 22 -8.59 -26.00 -27.39
CA PRO A 22 -7.98 -24.75 -27.80
C PRO A 22 -6.89 -24.43 -26.79
N VAL A 23 -5.65 -24.31 -27.23
CA VAL A 23 -4.58 -23.74 -26.43
C VAL A 23 -5.07 -22.34 -26.09
N ASN A 24 -5.63 -22.20 -24.90
CA ASN A 24 -5.94 -20.88 -24.35
C ASN A 24 -4.65 -20.08 -24.47
N ALA A 25 -4.66 -19.05 -25.29
CA ALA A 25 -3.58 -18.09 -25.36
C ALA A 25 -3.30 -17.68 -23.90
N LEU A 26 -2.08 -17.92 -23.44
CA LEU A 26 -1.61 -17.41 -22.18
C LEU A 26 -2.01 -15.94 -22.11
N PRO A 27 -2.62 -15.46 -21.02
CA PRO A 27 -2.96 -14.07 -20.90
C PRO A 27 -1.68 -13.30 -21.21
N LYS A 28 -1.74 -12.39 -22.19
CA LYS A 28 -0.65 -11.46 -22.45
C LYS A 28 -0.32 -10.84 -21.11
N SER A 29 0.89 -11.08 -20.61
CA SER A 29 1.44 -10.32 -19.51
C SER A 29 1.26 -8.85 -19.89
N SER A 30 0.31 -8.18 -19.29
CA SER A 30 0.29 -6.73 -19.34
C SER A 30 1.59 -6.34 -18.64
N ASN A 31 2.56 -5.83 -19.38
CA ASN A 31 3.67 -5.09 -18.78
C ASN A 31 3.01 -3.90 -18.08
N SER A 32 2.60 -4.09 -16.83
CA SER A 32 2.25 -2.98 -15.98
C SER A 32 3.55 -2.20 -15.81
N HIS A 33 3.58 -0.98 -16.31
CA HIS A 33 4.68 -0.07 -16.07
C HIS A 33 4.74 0.14 -14.56
N LYS A 34 5.84 -0.29 -13.94
CA LYS A 34 6.09 -0.09 -12.51
C LYS A 34 7.08 1.05 -12.36
N GLU A 35 6.74 2.03 -11.53
CA GLU A 35 7.60 3.13 -11.16
C GLU A 35 7.84 3.13 -9.65
N ILE A 36 9.09 3.31 -9.22
CA ILE A 36 9.45 3.37 -7.81
C ILE A 36 9.38 4.83 -7.35
N LEU A 37 8.52 5.12 -6.40
CA LEU A 37 8.40 6.44 -5.78
C LEU A 37 9.46 6.65 -4.69
N TYR A 38 9.68 5.63 -3.86
CA TYR A 38 10.67 5.64 -2.77
C TYR A 38 11.38 4.29 -2.69
N ASP A 39 12.66 4.25 -2.99
CA ASP A 39 13.52 3.09 -2.83
C ASP A 39 14.38 3.24 -1.57
N PHE A 40 13.90 2.73 -0.45
CA PHE A 40 14.61 2.81 0.83
C PHE A 40 15.84 1.89 0.90
N THR A 41 16.12 1.13 -0.14
CA THR A 41 17.34 0.30 -0.22
C THR A 41 18.54 1.08 -0.74
N THR A 42 18.32 2.25 -1.34
CA THR A 42 19.36 3.03 -2.03
C THR A 42 19.42 4.50 -1.64
N ILE A 43 18.36 5.08 -1.05
CA ILE A 43 18.36 6.51 -0.68
C ILE A 43 19.36 6.81 0.44
N ASP A 44 19.90 8.03 0.45
CA ASP A 44 20.92 8.46 1.41
C ASP A 44 20.33 8.81 2.79
N ASN A 45 19.11 9.35 2.85
CA ASN A 45 18.45 9.77 4.08
C ASN A 45 16.92 9.81 3.92
N VAL A 46 16.22 10.01 5.02
CA VAL A 46 14.75 10.16 5.11
C VAL A 46 14.34 11.48 5.76
N ASP A 47 15.17 12.50 5.67
CA ASP A 47 14.99 13.79 6.36
C ASP A 47 13.73 14.55 5.92
N ASN A 48 13.24 14.27 4.71
CA ASN A 48 11.97 14.85 4.19
C ASN A 48 10.73 14.15 4.80
N TRP A 49 10.91 13.04 5.53
CA TRP A 49 9.79 12.39 6.20
C TRP A 49 9.62 12.94 7.60
N ILE A 50 8.53 13.67 7.81
CA ILE A 50 8.24 14.32 9.08
C ILE A 50 7.15 13.60 9.85
N GLU A 51 7.25 13.61 11.17
CA GLU A 51 6.23 13.03 12.05
C GLU A 51 4.90 13.77 11.89
N ILE A 52 3.81 13.01 11.88
CA ILE A 52 2.42 13.47 12.01
C ILE A 52 1.68 12.50 12.91
N SER A 53 1.58 12.83 14.18
CA SER A 53 0.93 12.00 15.20
C SER A 53 -0.18 12.77 15.92
N ASP A 54 -0.94 12.09 16.75
CA ASP A 54 -2.02 12.70 17.53
C ASP A 54 -1.56 13.78 18.51
N THR A 55 -0.26 13.94 18.70
CA THR A 55 0.39 15.02 19.46
C THR A 55 0.21 16.41 18.83
N VAL A 56 -0.27 16.51 17.59
CA VAL A 56 -0.80 17.78 17.03
C VAL A 56 -2.03 18.30 17.81
N ARG A 57 -2.60 17.44 18.67
CA ARG A 57 -3.66 17.79 19.63
C ARG A 57 -3.09 17.77 21.03
N THR A 58 -3.53 18.67 21.88
CA THR A 58 -3.04 18.87 23.26
C THR A 58 -3.03 17.62 24.15
N VAL A 59 -3.74 16.58 23.78
CA VAL A 59 -3.97 15.38 24.60
C VAL A 59 -3.46 14.08 23.95
N GLY A 60 -2.88 14.18 22.77
CA GLY A 60 -2.27 13.04 22.09
C GLY A 60 -0.92 12.66 22.72
N LYS A 61 -0.61 11.36 22.74
CA LYS A 61 0.63 10.81 23.33
C LYS A 61 1.32 9.79 22.45
N SER A 62 0.85 9.60 21.23
CA SER A 62 1.48 8.70 20.27
C SER A 62 2.71 9.35 19.64
N LYS A 63 3.64 8.53 19.16
CA LYS A 63 4.89 8.97 18.51
C LYS A 63 5.21 8.10 17.31
N ALA A 64 5.88 8.69 16.32
CA ALA A 64 6.38 7.99 15.15
C ALA A 64 7.74 8.53 14.72
N ALA A 65 8.51 7.69 14.05
CA ALA A 65 9.74 8.06 13.37
C ALA A 65 9.98 7.15 12.18
N LEU A 66 10.51 7.68 11.08
CA LEU A 66 11.07 6.91 9.99
C LEU A 66 12.58 7.03 10.06
N VAL A 67 13.29 5.90 10.03
CA VAL A 67 14.75 5.86 10.05
C VAL A 67 15.26 4.86 9.04
N LEU A 68 16.45 5.09 8.48
CA LEU A 68 17.13 4.08 7.68
C LEU A 68 17.91 3.15 8.61
N GLN A 69 17.69 1.85 8.42
CA GLN A 69 18.58 0.82 8.97
C GLN A 69 19.53 0.39 7.87
N THR A 70 20.79 0.77 8.04
CA THR A 70 21.85 0.46 7.09
C THR A 70 22.87 -0.48 7.71
N THR A 71 23.21 -1.55 7.02
CA THR A 71 24.25 -2.50 7.37
C THR A 71 25.21 -2.65 6.18
N GLN A 72 26.22 -3.52 6.31
CA GLN A 72 27.13 -3.82 5.20
C GLN A 72 26.47 -4.58 4.04
N VAL A 73 25.31 -5.19 4.26
CA VAL A 73 24.70 -6.12 3.29
C VAL A 73 23.27 -5.74 2.91
N PHE A 74 22.62 -4.85 3.65
CA PHE A 74 21.27 -4.37 3.32
C PHE A 74 20.98 -2.99 3.88
N GLN A 75 20.01 -2.32 3.27
CA GLN A 75 19.38 -1.10 3.77
C GLN A 75 17.87 -1.18 3.54
N HIS A 76 17.10 -0.64 4.46
CA HIS A 76 15.66 -0.39 4.33
C HIS A 76 15.21 0.64 5.36
N ALA A 77 14.01 1.21 5.18
CA ALA A 77 13.43 2.09 6.19
C ALA A 77 12.70 1.30 7.27
N ILE A 78 12.74 1.81 8.50
CA ILE A 78 11.91 1.33 9.61
C ILE A 78 11.01 2.47 10.06
N PHE A 79 9.72 2.28 9.91
CA PHE A 79 8.68 3.14 10.45
C PHE A 79 8.34 2.67 11.87
N PHE A 80 8.99 3.26 12.87
CA PHE A 80 8.74 3.00 14.29
C PHE A 80 7.52 3.78 14.76
N THR A 81 6.70 3.13 15.58
CA THR A 81 5.52 3.76 16.17
C THR A 81 5.33 3.36 17.62
N LEU A 82 4.93 4.32 18.46
CA LEU A 82 4.37 4.10 19.78
C LEU A 82 2.94 4.63 19.76
N LEU A 83 1.98 3.74 19.59
CA LEU A 83 0.57 4.08 19.55
C LEU A 83 -0.02 4.07 20.97
N ASN A 84 -0.49 5.22 21.44
CA ASN A 84 -1.04 5.41 22.77
C ASN A 84 -2.42 6.10 22.72
N PRO A 85 -3.49 5.36 22.33
CA PRO A 85 -4.82 5.92 22.19
C PRO A 85 -5.34 6.50 23.50
N GLN A 86 -5.91 7.69 23.42
CA GLN A 86 -6.46 8.41 24.57
C GLN A 86 -7.99 8.33 24.58
N PRO A 87 -8.65 8.43 25.77
CA PRO A 87 -10.09 8.33 25.88
C PRO A 87 -10.87 9.38 25.07
N ASN A 88 -10.25 10.52 24.76
CA ASN A 88 -10.83 11.59 23.94
C ASN A 88 -10.80 11.34 22.43
N GLY A 89 -10.34 10.16 22.00
CA GLY A 89 -10.28 9.74 20.61
C GLY A 89 -8.95 9.99 19.90
N ALA A 90 -7.96 10.62 20.51
CA ALA A 90 -6.62 10.70 19.98
C ALA A 90 -6.02 9.29 19.92
N GLY A 91 -5.46 8.89 18.78
CA GLY A 91 -4.97 7.52 18.61
C GLY A 91 -4.42 7.23 17.21
N PHE A 92 -3.42 8.01 16.75
CA PHE A 92 -2.66 7.71 15.54
C PHE A 92 -1.21 8.16 15.68
N ALA A 93 -0.32 7.49 14.97
CA ALA A 93 1.06 7.88 14.81
C ALA A 93 1.52 7.62 13.38
N GLY A 94 2.16 8.59 12.75
CA GLY A 94 2.53 8.51 11.35
C GLY A 94 3.72 9.37 10.97
N VAL A 95 4.13 9.17 9.73
CA VAL A 95 5.11 10.01 9.04
C VAL A 95 4.55 10.39 7.67
N ARG A 96 4.95 11.55 7.17
CA ARG A 96 4.56 12.03 5.85
C ARG A 96 5.71 12.73 5.15
N THR A 97 5.67 12.71 3.84
CA THR A 97 6.56 13.48 2.98
C THR A 97 5.76 14.25 1.93
N MET A 98 6.29 15.40 1.54
CA MET A 98 5.72 16.17 0.43
C MET A 98 6.23 15.59 -0.88
N THR A 99 5.37 15.58 -1.88
CA THR A 99 5.67 15.11 -3.23
C THR A 99 4.98 15.99 -4.28
N ASN A 100 5.30 15.77 -5.52
CA ASN A 100 4.57 16.33 -6.66
C ASN A 100 4.50 15.23 -7.73
N SER A 101 3.61 14.27 -7.53
CA SER A 101 3.54 13.07 -8.34
C SER A 101 2.24 13.01 -9.14
N ASP A 102 2.35 12.67 -10.42
CA ASP A 102 1.22 12.30 -11.26
C ASP A 102 1.09 10.76 -11.28
N LEU A 103 0.07 10.26 -10.60
CA LEU A 103 -0.24 8.83 -10.52
C LEU A 103 -1.41 8.43 -11.43
N SER A 104 -1.86 9.30 -12.32
CA SER A 104 -3.08 9.09 -13.13
C SER A 104 -2.96 7.93 -14.14
N SER A 105 -1.73 7.56 -14.53
CA SER A 105 -1.46 6.43 -15.42
C SER A 105 -1.35 5.07 -14.73
N PHE A 106 -1.37 5.05 -13.38
CA PHE A 106 -1.21 3.86 -12.57
C PHE A 106 -2.53 3.44 -11.91
N LYS A 107 -2.61 2.21 -11.47
CA LYS A 107 -3.79 1.64 -10.81
C LYS A 107 -3.60 1.40 -9.34
N ASP A 108 -2.39 1.01 -8.95
CA ASP A 108 -2.08 0.54 -7.60
C ASP A 108 -0.88 1.29 -7.02
N ILE A 109 -0.91 1.55 -5.71
CA ILE A 109 0.29 1.76 -4.91
C ILE A 109 0.73 0.40 -4.39
N GLU A 110 2.02 0.09 -4.54
CA GLU A 110 2.62 -1.13 -4.02
C GLU A 110 3.58 -0.77 -2.88
N ILE A 111 3.54 -1.55 -1.80
CA ILE A 111 4.45 -1.39 -0.66
C ILE A 111 5.10 -2.73 -0.37
N THR A 112 6.43 -2.81 -0.49
CA THR A 112 7.20 -3.98 -0.11
C THR A 112 7.63 -3.83 1.35
N CYS A 113 6.95 -4.54 2.25
CA CYS A 113 7.12 -4.34 3.68
C CYS A 113 6.98 -5.63 4.50
N ARG A 114 7.31 -5.52 5.79
CA ARG A 114 6.97 -6.49 6.84
C ARG A 114 6.75 -5.76 8.17
N GLY A 115 5.82 -6.28 8.98
CA GLY A 115 5.46 -5.69 10.26
C GLY A 115 6.03 -6.48 11.44
N GLN A 116 6.31 -5.77 12.53
CA GLN A 116 6.74 -6.33 13.82
C GLN A 116 6.09 -5.61 14.99
N GLY A 117 5.96 -6.28 16.11
CA GLY A 117 5.44 -5.69 17.35
C GLY A 117 3.94 -5.84 17.53
N SER A 118 3.31 -4.88 18.20
CA SER A 118 1.94 -5.02 18.73
C SER A 118 0.83 -4.67 17.73
N ASN A 119 1.16 -3.93 16.66
CA ASN A 119 0.17 -3.43 15.71
C ASN A 119 0.44 -3.98 14.31
N SER A 120 -0.62 -4.40 13.63
CA SER A 120 -0.55 -4.92 12.27
C SER A 120 -1.37 -4.12 11.26
N HIS A 121 -2.24 -3.23 11.72
CA HIS A 121 -3.13 -2.46 10.87
C HIS A 121 -2.58 -1.05 10.68
N TYR A 122 -2.32 -0.72 9.43
CA TYR A 122 -1.75 0.54 8.98
C TYR A 122 -2.63 1.15 7.90
N LYS A 123 -2.33 2.38 7.51
CA LYS A 123 -2.93 3.03 6.35
C LYS A 123 -1.88 3.83 5.58
N VAL A 124 -2.08 3.92 4.28
CA VAL A 124 -1.48 4.94 3.43
C VAL A 124 -2.38 6.15 3.44
N VAL A 125 -1.78 7.31 3.51
CA VAL A 125 -2.47 8.61 3.48
C VAL A 125 -1.94 9.40 2.30
N LEU A 126 -2.84 9.89 1.47
CA LEU A 126 -2.53 10.77 0.34
C LEU A 126 -3.23 12.10 0.52
N ARG A 127 -2.63 13.15 -0.01
CA ARG A 127 -3.28 14.44 -0.25
C ARG A 127 -2.97 14.92 -1.65
N HIS A 128 -3.85 15.74 -2.20
CA HIS A 128 -3.74 16.27 -3.54
C HIS A 128 -3.87 17.81 -3.55
N LYS A 129 -3.57 18.41 -4.69
CA LYS A 129 -3.84 19.85 -4.98
C LYS A 129 -3.31 20.81 -3.92
N GLY A 130 -2.20 20.46 -3.27
CA GLY A 130 -1.56 21.35 -2.28
C GLY A 130 -2.27 21.41 -0.91
N LEU A 131 -3.20 20.52 -0.61
CA LEU A 131 -3.83 20.43 0.70
C LEU A 131 -2.81 19.95 1.75
N HIS A 132 -2.53 20.78 2.75
CA HIS A 132 -1.49 20.48 3.77
C HIS A 132 -1.95 20.73 5.20
N SER A 133 -3.05 21.48 5.38
CA SER A 133 -3.57 21.83 6.69
C SER A 133 -4.13 20.62 7.42
N ASN A 134 -4.05 20.61 8.75
CA ASN A 134 -4.74 19.63 9.57
C ASN A 134 -6.29 19.76 9.51
N GLU A 135 -6.80 20.80 8.88
CA GLU A 135 -8.21 21.04 8.61
C GLU A 135 -8.65 20.51 7.23
N ASP A 136 -7.69 20.06 6.39
CA ASP A 136 -7.99 19.50 5.08
C ASP A 136 -8.36 18.01 5.21
N VAL A 137 -9.17 17.52 4.25
CA VAL A 137 -9.41 16.09 4.11
C VAL A 137 -8.13 15.37 3.69
N GLU A 138 -8.01 14.14 4.09
CA GLU A 138 -6.96 13.23 3.63
C GLU A 138 -7.59 11.97 3.03
N TYR A 139 -6.93 11.37 2.06
CA TYR A 139 -7.40 10.16 1.39
C TYR A 139 -6.65 8.97 1.96
N GLU A 140 -7.41 8.04 2.52
CA GLU A 140 -6.86 6.93 3.28
C GLU A 140 -7.22 5.59 2.63
N GLN A 141 -6.25 4.68 2.61
CA GLN A 141 -6.51 3.27 2.37
C GLN A 141 -5.82 2.42 3.43
N PHE A 142 -6.61 1.54 4.03
CA PHE A 142 -6.18 0.68 5.13
C PHE A 142 -5.60 -0.63 4.61
N PHE A 143 -4.60 -1.15 5.32
CA PHE A 143 -4.00 -2.45 5.02
C PHE A 143 -3.54 -3.16 6.29
N VAL A 144 -3.36 -4.47 6.17
CA VAL A 144 -2.75 -5.31 7.21
C VAL A 144 -1.33 -5.63 6.79
N ALA A 145 -0.36 -5.23 7.59
CA ALA A 145 1.04 -5.54 7.33
C ALA A 145 1.29 -7.06 7.44
N PRO A 146 2.06 -7.64 6.51
CA PRO A 146 2.50 -9.03 6.65
C PRO A 146 3.44 -9.11 7.84
N MET A 147 3.01 -9.81 8.89
CA MET A 147 3.79 -9.97 10.13
C MET A 147 4.81 -11.08 9.92
N SER A 148 6.08 -10.71 9.77
CA SER A 148 7.18 -11.64 9.55
C SER A 148 8.48 -11.10 10.16
N SER A 149 9.28 -11.99 10.74
CA SER A 149 10.62 -11.65 11.22
C SER A 149 11.70 -11.76 10.14
N THR A 150 11.41 -12.38 9.00
CA THR A 150 12.42 -12.70 7.98
C THR A 150 12.08 -12.20 6.58
N GLU A 151 10.81 -12.27 6.16
CA GLU A 151 10.45 -12.06 4.76
C GLU A 151 9.62 -10.79 4.54
N PHE A 152 9.96 -10.09 3.48
CA PHE A 152 9.18 -8.98 2.96
C PHE A 152 8.13 -9.48 1.97
N SER A 153 6.98 -8.84 1.95
CA SER A 153 5.92 -9.09 0.97
C SER A 153 5.46 -7.78 0.36
N THR A 154 5.07 -7.82 -0.90
CA THR A 154 4.50 -6.66 -1.59
C THR A 154 3.00 -6.66 -1.47
N LEU A 155 2.44 -5.60 -0.92
CA LEU A 155 1.01 -5.31 -0.85
C LEU A 155 0.62 -4.39 -1.99
N ARG A 156 -0.58 -4.61 -2.54
CA ARG A 156 -1.19 -3.75 -3.56
C ARG A 156 -2.38 -3.01 -2.99
N LEU A 157 -2.40 -1.72 -3.19
CA LEU A 157 -3.41 -0.79 -2.71
C LEU A 157 -4.00 -0.04 -3.92
N PRO A 158 -5.16 -0.47 -4.45
CA PRO A 158 -5.76 0.18 -5.61
C PRO A 158 -6.06 1.66 -5.35
N LEU A 159 -5.58 2.56 -6.22
CA LEU A 159 -5.81 4.00 -6.10
C LEU A 159 -7.31 4.35 -6.05
N ALA A 160 -8.14 3.58 -6.73
CA ALA A 160 -9.60 3.74 -6.72
C ALA A 160 -10.26 3.46 -5.35
N ASN A 161 -9.56 2.80 -4.43
CA ASN A 161 -10.08 2.45 -3.11
C ASN A 161 -9.74 3.47 -2.03
N PHE A 162 -8.97 4.51 -2.34
CA PHE A 162 -8.73 5.60 -1.41
C PHE A 162 -10.00 6.42 -1.18
N LYS A 163 -10.36 6.59 0.08
CA LYS A 163 -11.54 7.35 0.50
C LYS A 163 -11.14 8.58 1.29
N ALA A 164 -11.94 9.63 1.18
CA ALA A 164 -11.72 10.86 1.91
C ALA A 164 -12.08 10.70 3.39
N TYR A 165 -11.19 11.16 4.26
CA TYR A 165 -11.37 11.19 5.71
C TYR A 165 -11.07 12.57 6.28
N TYR A 166 -11.80 12.91 7.32
CA TYR A 166 -11.53 14.07 8.16
C TYR A 166 -11.57 13.68 9.63
N ARG A 167 -10.46 13.81 10.32
CA ARG A 167 -10.31 13.47 11.74
C ARG A 167 -10.77 12.03 12.06
N GLY A 168 -10.45 11.07 11.17
CA GLY A 168 -10.76 9.65 11.33
C GLY A 168 -12.20 9.25 11.01
N ARG A 169 -12.98 10.14 10.40
CA ARG A 169 -14.34 9.86 9.89
C ARG A 169 -14.35 10.00 8.38
N GLU A 170 -14.94 9.03 7.70
CA GLU A 170 -15.15 9.08 6.24
C GLU A 170 -16.03 10.28 5.88
N VAL A 171 -15.69 10.96 4.79
CA VAL A 171 -16.41 12.12 4.22
C VAL A 171 -16.89 11.76 2.82
N PRO A 172 -18.02 11.04 2.67
CA PRO A 172 -18.47 10.52 1.37
C PRO A 172 -18.80 11.61 0.34
N ALA A 173 -19.07 12.84 0.80
CA ALA A 173 -19.39 13.98 -0.06
C ALA A 173 -18.14 14.75 -0.54
N ALA A 174 -16.94 14.36 -0.12
CA ALA A 174 -15.71 14.97 -0.63
C ALA A 174 -15.49 14.63 -2.10
N GLU A 175 -14.76 15.48 -2.80
CA GLU A 175 -14.33 15.16 -4.17
C GLU A 175 -13.48 13.88 -4.19
N PRO A 176 -13.50 13.12 -5.29
CA PRO A 176 -12.59 11.97 -5.44
C PRO A 176 -11.12 12.39 -5.40
N LEU A 177 -10.23 11.45 -5.00
CA LEU A 177 -8.79 11.67 -5.07
C LEU A 177 -8.37 12.03 -6.51
N ASP A 178 -7.74 13.19 -6.67
CA ASP A 178 -7.12 13.61 -7.93
C ASP A 178 -5.72 13.00 -8.02
N THR A 179 -5.61 11.87 -8.68
CA THR A 179 -4.36 11.11 -8.79
C THR A 179 -3.31 11.81 -9.67
N ALA A 180 -3.71 12.77 -10.52
CA ALA A 180 -2.77 13.55 -11.31
C ALA A 180 -1.98 14.60 -10.50
N HIS A 181 -2.43 14.94 -9.30
CA HIS A 181 -1.86 16.01 -8.50
C HIS A 181 -1.62 15.61 -7.04
N ILE A 182 -0.94 14.50 -6.84
CA ILE A 182 -0.60 14.04 -5.48
C ILE A 182 0.51 14.92 -4.89
N THR A 183 0.23 15.52 -3.75
CA THR A 183 1.13 16.49 -3.10
C THR A 183 1.67 16.04 -1.75
N MET A 184 1.16 14.93 -1.19
CA MET A 184 1.65 14.35 0.05
C MET A 184 1.39 12.84 0.07
N LEU A 185 2.35 12.09 0.58
CA LEU A 185 2.23 10.67 0.90
C LEU A 185 2.63 10.46 2.37
N GLY A 186 1.89 9.61 3.07
CA GLY A 186 2.17 9.26 4.46
C GLY A 186 1.86 7.81 4.79
N LEU A 187 2.48 7.34 5.86
CA LEU A 187 2.22 6.04 6.50
C LEU A 187 1.75 6.30 7.93
N GLN A 188 0.68 5.66 8.36
CA GLN A 188 0.15 5.80 9.71
C GLN A 188 -0.28 4.47 10.31
N VAL A 189 -0.07 4.31 11.61
CA VAL A 189 -0.77 3.36 12.48
C VAL A 189 -1.92 4.08 13.18
N TYR A 190 -3.01 3.40 13.46
CA TYR A 190 -4.22 3.98 14.03
C TYR A 190 -4.86 3.05 15.07
N GLY A 191 -5.67 3.61 15.98
CA GLY A 191 -6.31 2.85 17.04
C GLY A 191 -7.26 3.68 17.89
N GLY A 192 -7.65 4.86 17.40
CA GLY A 192 -8.53 5.79 18.09
C GLY A 192 -9.98 5.31 18.26
N VAL A 193 -10.81 6.16 18.87
CA VAL A 193 -12.19 5.83 19.27
C VAL A 193 -13.09 5.43 18.09
N TYR A 194 -12.87 6.01 16.93
CA TYR A 194 -13.68 5.72 15.71
C TYR A 194 -13.25 4.47 14.96
N SER A 195 -12.09 3.90 15.31
CA SER A 195 -11.64 2.67 14.68
C SER A 195 -12.36 1.47 15.30
N PRO A 196 -12.92 0.55 14.48
CA PRO A 196 -13.42 -0.72 14.98
C PRO A 196 -12.27 -1.61 15.50
N ILE A 197 -11.06 -1.43 14.96
CA ILE A 197 -9.86 -2.16 15.33
C ILE A 197 -9.11 -1.35 16.38
N LYS A 198 -8.92 -1.95 17.56
CA LYS A 198 -8.24 -1.32 18.68
C LYS A 198 -6.80 -1.80 18.73
N GLN A 199 -5.87 -0.87 18.54
CA GLN A 199 -4.44 -1.10 18.59
C GLN A 199 -3.79 -0.18 19.61
N LYS A 200 -2.66 -0.61 20.17
CA LYS A 200 -1.83 0.18 21.10
C LYS A 200 -0.43 -0.42 21.21
N GLY A 201 0.50 0.35 21.79
CA GLY A 201 1.85 -0.11 22.07
C GLY A 201 2.83 0.14 20.92
N ALA A 202 4.00 -0.43 21.06
CA ALA A 202 5.09 -0.26 20.10
C ALA A 202 4.97 -1.22 18.93
N SER A 203 5.28 -0.73 17.74
CA SER A 203 5.40 -1.54 16.53
C SER A 203 6.37 -0.91 15.54
N ALA A 204 6.79 -1.70 14.57
CA ALA A 204 7.61 -1.28 13.46
C ALA A 204 7.05 -1.84 12.14
N LEU A 205 7.04 -1.01 11.11
CA LEU A 205 6.84 -1.43 9.73
C LEU A 205 8.16 -1.21 8.99
N GLU A 206 8.82 -2.30 8.62
CA GLU A 206 10.01 -2.24 7.78
C GLU A 206 9.59 -2.16 6.32
N VAL A 207 10.16 -1.21 5.56
CA VAL A 207 9.76 -0.91 4.19
C VAL A 207 10.98 -0.88 3.30
N LYS A 208 10.97 -1.67 2.21
CA LYS A 208 12.01 -1.64 1.17
C LYS A 208 11.72 -0.58 0.11
N ASP A 209 10.50 -0.56 -0.39
CA ASP A 209 10.10 0.37 -1.43
C ASP A 209 8.61 0.71 -1.35
N ILE A 210 8.28 1.87 -1.91
CA ILE A 210 6.92 2.27 -2.27
C ILE A 210 6.95 2.58 -3.76
N SER A 211 6.09 1.93 -4.53
CA SER A 211 6.03 2.02 -5.98
C SER A 211 4.59 2.11 -6.47
N VAL A 212 4.42 2.34 -7.77
CA VAL A 212 3.12 2.36 -8.47
C VAL A 212 3.14 1.47 -9.70
N SER A 213 2.00 0.84 -10.03
CA SER A 213 1.87 -0.07 -11.17
C SER A 213 0.50 0.01 -11.87
#